data_48e990518012f5ccf975962b50354769
#
_entry.id   48e990518012f5ccf975962b50354769
#
_cell.length_a   1.000
_cell.length_b   1.000
_cell.length_c   1.000
_cell.angle_alpha   90.00
_cell.angle_beta   90.00
_cell.angle_gamma   90.00
#
_symmetry.space_group_name_H-M   'P 1'
#
loop_
_entity.id
_entity.type
_entity.pdbx_description
1 polymer ?
#
loop_
_entity_poly.entity_id
_entity_poly.type
_entity_poly.pdbx_seq_one_letter_code
_entity_poly.pdbx_strand_id
1 'polypeptide(L)'
;MSNYWVEREAKHIEEMLKRHVNYEQEIHRRYLQLWKTIEAEIQQFYVAYAGKEKISIDEAKRRVSKHDVQIFAEKAKRYVQTRDFSKEANEQLRLYNLTMKVNRLELLKSKIGLYLTDNTNQLQTYFTAILTEEAVAEFVRQAGILGESVLSEETYRLFAKAIIEGSFHNTTFSQRLWANQDVLKASIDRLLTVGLVAGKHPDILARELRKLVVIDSLRGKETADYVARRLMISESARIQSEVQKQSYEKYG
;
A
#
# COMPACT_ATOMS: atom_id res chain seq x y z
N MET A 1 5.22 -29.57 34.42
CA MET A 1 5.98 -28.41 33.90
C MET A 1 5.84 -28.24 32.38
N SER A 2 5.59 -29.29 31.61
CA SER A 2 5.43 -29.21 30.14
C SER A 2 4.19 -28.39 29.67
N ASN A 3 3.12 -28.35 30.43
CA ASN A 3 1.84 -27.76 30.04
C ASN A 3 1.86 -26.21 30.05
N TYR A 4 2.56 -25.59 30.99
CA TYR A 4 2.63 -24.14 31.15
C TYR A 4 3.21 -23.42 29.90
N TRP A 5 4.31 -23.94 29.35
CA TRP A 5 4.95 -23.33 28.19
C TRP A 5 4.10 -23.50 26.91
N VAL A 6 3.45 -24.64 26.77
CA VAL A 6 2.52 -24.90 25.64
C VAL A 6 1.32 -23.96 25.70
N GLU A 7 0.72 -23.80 26.87
CA GLU A 7 -0.43 -22.89 27.06
C GLU A 7 -0.05 -21.42 26.83
N ARG A 8 1.11 -21.01 27.33
CA ARG A 8 1.64 -19.64 27.13
C ARG A 8 1.89 -19.35 25.65
N GLU A 9 2.48 -20.28 24.92
CA GLU A 9 2.76 -20.12 23.49
C GLU A 9 1.45 -20.14 22.67
N ALA A 10 0.53 -21.02 22.99
CA ALA A 10 -0.79 -21.07 22.37
C ALA A 10 -1.54 -19.74 22.51
N LYS A 11 -1.52 -19.14 23.71
CA LYS A 11 -2.12 -17.82 23.96
C LYS A 11 -1.44 -16.72 23.15
N HIS A 12 -0.10 -16.73 23.07
CA HIS A 12 0.64 -15.77 22.26
C HIS A 12 0.27 -15.85 20.78
N ILE A 13 0.19 -17.07 20.23
CA ILE A 13 -0.25 -17.31 18.85
C ILE A 13 -1.69 -16.81 18.63
N GLU A 14 -2.60 -17.07 19.55
CA GLU A 14 -3.99 -16.60 19.46
C GLU A 14 -4.05 -15.06 19.41
N GLU A 15 -3.30 -14.39 20.28
CA GLU A 15 -3.22 -12.92 20.30
C GLU A 15 -2.61 -12.36 19.01
N MET A 16 -1.59 -13.01 18.47
CA MET A 16 -0.99 -12.66 17.17
C MET A 16 -2.00 -12.79 16.04
N LEU A 17 -2.76 -13.88 15.97
CA LEU A 17 -3.78 -14.09 14.94
C LEU A 17 -4.89 -13.03 15.03
N LYS A 18 -5.30 -12.62 16.23
CA LYS A 18 -6.25 -11.51 16.42
C LYS A 18 -5.70 -10.18 15.89
N ARG A 19 -4.41 -9.89 16.13
CA ARG A 19 -3.77 -8.69 15.55
C ARG A 19 -3.74 -8.75 14.02
N HIS A 20 -3.42 -9.90 13.44
CA HIS A 20 -3.41 -10.06 11.98
C HIS A 20 -4.78 -9.76 11.35
N VAL A 21 -5.89 -10.18 11.97
CA VAL A 21 -7.24 -9.83 11.50
C VAL A 21 -7.44 -8.31 11.49
N ASN A 22 -6.99 -7.61 12.53
CA ASN A 22 -7.09 -6.14 12.57
C ASN A 22 -6.24 -5.47 11.47
N TYR A 23 -5.04 -5.99 11.18
CA TYR A 23 -4.19 -5.48 10.10
C TYR A 23 -4.85 -5.68 8.74
N GLU A 24 -5.42 -6.86 8.50
CA GLU A 24 -6.15 -7.13 7.26
C GLU A 24 -7.34 -6.20 7.07
N GLN A 25 -8.11 -5.94 8.12
CA GLN A 25 -9.24 -5.02 8.08
C GLN A 25 -8.82 -3.59 7.78
N GLU A 26 -7.76 -3.09 8.41
CA GLU A 26 -7.26 -1.74 8.16
C GLU A 26 -6.69 -1.58 6.74
N ILE A 27 -5.94 -2.56 6.25
CA ILE A 27 -5.43 -2.57 4.87
C ILE A 27 -6.60 -2.58 3.89
N HIS A 28 -7.59 -3.44 4.09
CA HIS A 28 -8.80 -3.50 3.27
C HIS A 28 -9.55 -2.17 3.26
N ARG A 29 -9.74 -1.54 4.41
CA ARG A 29 -10.37 -0.23 4.54
C ARG A 29 -9.66 0.84 3.70
N ARG A 30 -8.31 0.86 3.71
CA ARG A 30 -7.50 1.80 2.92
C ARG A 30 -7.67 1.56 1.42
N TYR A 31 -7.64 0.32 0.95
CA TYR A 31 -7.88 0.01 -0.45
C TYR A 31 -9.31 0.29 -0.90
N LEU A 32 -10.30 0.09 -0.03
CA LEU A 32 -11.68 0.45 -0.31
C LEU A 32 -11.84 1.98 -0.46
N GLN A 33 -11.16 2.76 0.38
CA GLN A 33 -11.16 4.21 0.27
C GLN A 33 -10.43 4.69 -0.99
N LEU A 34 -9.28 4.11 -1.30
CA LEU A 34 -8.56 4.35 -2.55
C LEU A 34 -9.47 4.08 -3.76
N TRP A 35 -10.17 2.94 -3.77
CA TRP A 35 -11.12 2.59 -4.81
C TRP A 35 -12.20 3.67 -4.99
N LYS A 36 -12.86 4.11 -3.92
CA LYS A 36 -13.88 5.16 -3.97
C LYS A 36 -13.33 6.47 -4.56
N THR A 37 -12.08 6.80 -4.25
CA THR A 37 -11.41 7.99 -4.79
C THR A 37 -11.15 7.85 -6.29
N ILE A 38 -10.71 6.67 -6.75
CA ILE A 38 -10.51 6.37 -8.17
C ILE A 38 -11.84 6.42 -8.93
N GLU A 39 -12.90 5.82 -8.40
CA GLU A 39 -14.25 5.84 -8.98
C GLU A 39 -14.75 7.28 -9.15
N ALA A 40 -14.65 8.10 -8.11
CA ALA A 40 -15.05 9.50 -8.17
C ALA A 40 -14.25 10.29 -9.23
N GLU A 41 -12.95 10.06 -9.36
CA GLU A 41 -12.12 10.72 -10.37
C GLU A 41 -12.52 10.31 -11.81
N ILE A 42 -12.86 9.05 -12.02
CA ILE A 42 -13.37 8.58 -13.31
C ILE A 42 -14.69 9.26 -13.63
N GLN A 43 -15.63 9.32 -12.70
CA GLN A 43 -16.91 10.00 -12.90
C GLN A 43 -16.72 11.49 -13.21
N GLN A 44 -15.88 12.19 -12.46
CA GLN A 44 -15.55 13.59 -12.71
C GLN A 44 -14.93 13.80 -14.10
N PHE A 45 -14.05 12.90 -14.53
CA PHE A 45 -13.45 12.94 -15.85
C PHE A 45 -14.48 12.84 -16.95
N TYR A 46 -15.43 11.90 -16.84
CA TYR A 46 -16.52 11.75 -17.83
C TYR A 46 -17.46 12.96 -17.82
N VAL A 47 -17.79 13.50 -16.67
CA VAL A 47 -18.60 14.73 -16.59
C VAL A 47 -17.91 15.91 -17.26
N ALA A 48 -16.60 16.06 -17.05
CA ALA A 48 -15.84 17.19 -17.58
C ALA A 48 -15.62 17.12 -19.10
N TYR A 49 -15.46 15.92 -19.66
CA TYR A 49 -14.95 15.77 -21.04
C TYR A 49 -15.84 14.95 -21.98
N ALA A 50 -16.84 14.23 -21.47
CA ALA A 50 -17.67 13.34 -22.28
C ALA A 50 -19.17 13.61 -22.17
N GLY A 51 -19.58 14.54 -21.30
CA GLY A 51 -20.96 14.53 -20.87
C GLY A 51 -21.28 13.31 -20.01
N LYS A 52 -22.53 12.81 -20.04
CA LYS A 52 -22.93 11.77 -19.07
C LYS A 52 -22.68 10.33 -19.50
N GLU A 53 -22.34 10.04 -20.76
CA GLU A 53 -22.42 8.66 -21.24
C GLU A 53 -21.15 8.08 -21.87
N LYS A 54 -20.43 8.80 -22.71
CA LYS A 54 -19.27 8.28 -23.44
C LYS A 54 -18.27 9.38 -23.76
N ILE A 55 -16.96 9.06 -23.65
CA ILE A 55 -15.92 9.93 -24.17
C ILE A 55 -15.51 9.43 -25.56
N SER A 56 -15.37 10.33 -26.53
CA SER A 56 -14.80 9.97 -27.82
C SER A 56 -13.28 9.81 -27.70
N ILE A 57 -12.69 9.03 -28.61
CA ILE A 57 -11.23 8.86 -28.69
C ILE A 57 -10.55 10.21 -28.93
N ASP A 58 -11.13 11.06 -29.76
CA ASP A 58 -10.60 12.38 -30.06
C ASP A 58 -10.59 13.27 -28.82
N GLU A 59 -11.65 13.22 -28.01
CA GLU A 59 -11.75 13.98 -26.77
C GLU A 59 -10.74 13.48 -25.72
N ALA A 60 -10.54 12.17 -25.60
CA ALA A 60 -9.54 11.59 -24.70
C ALA A 60 -8.10 11.97 -25.10
N LYS A 61 -7.84 12.10 -26.39
CA LYS A 61 -6.51 12.51 -26.94
C LYS A 61 -6.31 14.02 -26.99
N ARG A 62 -7.35 14.81 -26.73
CA ARG A 62 -7.26 16.27 -26.77
C ARG A 62 -6.24 16.78 -25.75
N ARG A 63 -5.52 17.82 -26.12
CA ARG A 63 -4.53 18.44 -25.25
C ARG A 63 -5.18 19.00 -23.98
N VAL A 64 -4.54 18.77 -22.84
CA VAL A 64 -4.98 19.26 -21.52
C VAL A 64 -4.96 20.79 -21.51
N SER A 65 -5.95 21.42 -20.91
CA SER A 65 -5.97 22.86 -20.73
C SER A 65 -4.93 23.29 -19.69
N LYS A 66 -4.48 24.55 -19.76
CA LYS A 66 -3.60 25.12 -18.73
C LYS A 66 -4.25 25.09 -17.35
N HIS A 67 -5.56 25.26 -17.28
CA HIS A 67 -6.34 25.23 -16.04
C HIS A 67 -6.31 23.84 -15.40
N ASP A 68 -6.52 22.75 -16.17
CA ASP A 68 -6.46 21.37 -15.65
C ASP A 68 -5.07 21.05 -15.10
N VAL A 69 -4.01 21.52 -15.78
CA VAL A 69 -2.61 21.35 -15.33
C VAL A 69 -2.38 22.09 -14.01
N GLN A 70 -2.94 23.29 -13.83
CA GLN A 70 -2.82 24.07 -12.58
C GLN A 70 -3.52 23.35 -11.42
N ILE A 71 -4.76 22.90 -11.63
CA ILE A 71 -5.52 22.16 -10.61
C ILE A 71 -4.75 20.91 -10.15
N PHE A 72 -4.19 20.15 -11.09
CA PHE A 72 -3.38 18.98 -10.74
C PHE A 72 -2.12 19.37 -9.95
N ALA A 73 -1.39 20.38 -10.42
CA ALA A 73 -0.17 20.84 -9.76
C ALA A 73 -0.44 21.34 -8.33
N GLU A 74 -1.52 22.07 -8.11
CA GLU A 74 -1.94 22.53 -6.77
C GLU A 74 -2.32 21.35 -5.87
N LYS A 75 -3.02 20.34 -6.43
CA LYS A 75 -3.37 19.14 -5.69
C LYS A 75 -2.13 18.35 -5.30
N ALA A 76 -1.22 18.11 -6.24
CA ALA A 76 0.04 17.41 -5.98
C ALA A 76 0.89 18.17 -4.94
N LYS A 77 0.96 19.51 -5.05
CA LYS A 77 1.66 20.36 -4.08
C LYS A 77 1.08 20.23 -2.67
N ARG A 78 -0.26 20.24 -2.53
CA ARG A 78 -0.92 20.03 -1.22
C ARG A 78 -0.55 18.68 -0.61
N TYR A 79 -0.56 17.61 -1.38
CA TYR A 79 -0.17 16.27 -0.88
C TYR A 79 1.27 16.29 -0.36
N VAL A 80 2.22 16.88 -1.10
CA VAL A 80 3.62 16.97 -0.68
C VAL A 80 3.80 17.82 0.58
N GLN A 81 3.01 18.90 0.72
CA GLN A 81 3.10 19.81 1.88
C GLN A 81 2.47 19.26 3.15
N THR A 82 1.42 18.43 3.02
CA THR A 82 0.65 17.93 4.15
C THR A 82 1.09 16.54 4.62
N ARG A 83 1.98 15.89 3.90
CA ARG A 83 2.43 14.52 4.17
C ARG A 83 3.92 14.39 3.93
N ASP A 84 4.57 13.61 4.78
CA ASP A 84 5.96 13.24 4.60
C ASP A 84 6.05 12.09 3.59
N PHE A 85 6.35 12.41 2.33
CA PHE A 85 6.51 11.42 1.28
C PHE A 85 7.92 10.84 1.27
N SER A 86 7.99 9.50 1.15
CA SER A 86 9.24 8.78 0.93
C SER A 86 9.94 9.23 -0.38
N LYS A 87 11.18 8.85 -0.54
CA LYS A 87 11.95 9.13 -1.77
C LYS A 87 11.23 8.55 -2.99
N GLU A 88 10.74 7.31 -2.89
CA GLU A 88 10.01 6.59 -3.95
C GLU A 88 8.72 7.30 -4.32
N ALA A 89 7.94 7.76 -3.33
CA ALA A 89 6.73 8.54 -3.56
C ALA A 89 7.02 9.86 -4.32
N ASN A 90 8.08 10.56 -3.95
CA ASN A 90 8.49 11.78 -4.62
C ASN A 90 8.97 11.54 -6.08
N GLU A 91 9.65 10.44 -6.36
CA GLU A 91 10.05 10.06 -7.71
C GLU A 91 8.82 9.77 -8.60
N GLN A 92 7.83 9.03 -8.09
CA GLN A 92 6.56 8.77 -8.77
C GLN A 92 5.81 10.08 -9.10
N LEU A 93 5.72 11.01 -8.16
CA LEU A 93 5.08 12.31 -8.38
C LEU A 93 5.78 13.14 -9.45
N ARG A 94 7.11 13.09 -9.53
CA ARG A 94 7.85 13.77 -10.61
C ARG A 94 7.49 13.21 -11.98
N LEU A 95 7.41 11.89 -12.12
CA LEU A 95 6.99 11.22 -13.35
C LEU A 95 5.59 11.66 -13.76
N TYR A 96 4.63 11.67 -12.86
CA TYR A 96 3.25 12.10 -13.15
C TYR A 96 3.17 13.57 -13.55
N ASN A 97 3.98 14.45 -12.98
CA ASN A 97 4.07 15.86 -13.38
C ASN A 97 4.58 16.05 -14.82
N LEU A 98 5.38 15.12 -15.32
CA LEU A 98 5.85 15.15 -16.71
C LEU A 98 4.78 14.64 -17.68
N THR A 99 4.09 13.55 -17.33
CA THR A 99 3.15 12.87 -18.22
C THR A 99 1.78 13.52 -18.31
N MET A 100 1.30 14.19 -17.24
CA MET A 100 -0.03 14.80 -17.18
C MET A 100 -0.31 15.85 -18.26
N LYS A 101 0.73 16.45 -18.85
CA LYS A 101 0.61 17.53 -19.85
C LYS A 101 0.35 17.04 -21.28
N VAL A 102 0.43 15.74 -21.51
CA VAL A 102 0.35 15.17 -22.86
C VAL A 102 -1.07 15.24 -23.41
N ASN A 103 -2.04 14.66 -22.72
CA ASN A 103 -3.44 14.68 -23.09
C ASN A 103 -4.35 14.37 -21.89
N ARG A 104 -5.67 14.44 -22.08
CA ARG A 104 -6.65 14.22 -21.01
C ARG A 104 -6.61 12.83 -20.41
N LEU A 105 -6.34 11.81 -21.21
CA LEU A 105 -6.18 10.44 -20.71
C LEU A 105 -4.96 10.33 -19.78
N GLU A 106 -3.83 10.92 -20.18
CA GLU A 106 -2.63 10.91 -19.34
C GLU A 106 -2.81 11.76 -18.07
N LEU A 107 -3.62 12.83 -18.13
CA LEU A 107 -4.02 13.56 -16.93
C LEU A 107 -4.81 12.68 -15.96
N LEU A 108 -5.80 11.90 -16.45
CA LEU A 108 -6.57 10.97 -15.62
C LEU A 108 -5.66 9.91 -15.01
N LYS A 109 -4.79 9.29 -15.81
CA LYS A 109 -3.80 8.30 -15.32
C LYS A 109 -2.88 8.89 -14.26
N SER A 110 -2.44 10.14 -14.45
CA SER A 110 -1.57 10.85 -13.50
C SER A 110 -2.29 11.15 -12.19
N LYS A 111 -3.55 11.54 -12.22
CA LYS A 111 -4.37 11.76 -11.03
C LYS A 111 -4.57 10.47 -10.23
N ILE A 112 -4.88 9.37 -10.92
CA ILE A 112 -4.99 8.06 -10.26
C ILE A 112 -3.63 7.62 -9.71
N GLY A 113 -2.55 7.85 -10.44
CA GLY A 113 -1.19 7.60 -9.96
C GLY A 113 -0.85 8.35 -8.67
N LEU A 114 -1.27 9.60 -8.54
CA LEU A 114 -1.12 10.38 -7.30
C LEU A 114 -1.82 9.69 -6.11
N TYR A 115 -3.05 9.18 -6.30
CA TYR A 115 -3.78 8.50 -5.22
C TYR A 115 -3.14 7.16 -4.84
N LEU A 116 -2.65 6.40 -5.83
CA LEU A 116 -1.92 5.16 -5.58
C LEU A 116 -0.64 5.42 -4.79
N THR A 117 0.13 6.42 -5.18
CA THR A 117 1.36 6.82 -4.48
C THR A 117 1.09 7.22 -3.04
N ASP A 118 0.07 8.02 -2.80
CA ASP A 118 -0.33 8.42 -1.46
C ASP A 118 -0.76 7.22 -0.60
N ASN A 119 -1.59 6.33 -1.15
CA ASN A 119 -2.03 5.12 -0.44
C ASN A 119 -0.84 4.20 -0.09
N THR A 120 0.08 3.99 -1.03
CA THR A 120 1.26 3.12 -0.80
C THR A 120 2.21 3.74 0.22
N ASN A 121 2.44 5.05 0.17
CA ASN A 121 3.23 5.75 1.17
C ASN A 121 2.62 5.63 2.58
N GLN A 122 1.30 5.77 2.70
CA GLN A 122 0.59 5.56 3.98
C GLN A 122 0.67 4.11 4.46
N LEU A 123 0.56 3.13 3.55
CA LEU A 123 0.73 1.72 3.89
C LEU A 123 2.15 1.41 4.36
N GLN A 124 3.16 1.96 3.70
CA GLN A 124 4.55 1.80 4.13
C GLN A 124 4.76 2.34 5.55
N THR A 125 4.27 3.55 5.84
CA THR A 125 4.33 4.14 7.18
C THR A 125 3.60 3.26 8.21
N TYR A 126 2.41 2.81 7.88
CA TYR A 126 1.60 1.93 8.73
C TYR A 126 2.32 0.59 9.00
N PHE A 127 2.85 -0.07 7.97
CA PHE A 127 3.58 -1.32 8.12
C PHE A 127 4.83 -1.13 8.99
N THR A 128 5.62 -0.10 8.72
CA THR A 128 6.82 0.18 9.52
C THR A 128 6.49 0.36 11.00
N ALA A 129 5.42 1.12 11.31
CA ALA A 129 5.02 1.34 12.70
C ALA A 129 4.62 0.02 13.38
N ILE A 130 3.73 -0.77 12.78
CA ILE A 130 3.27 -2.04 13.34
C ILE A 130 4.42 -3.03 13.51
N LEU A 131 5.24 -3.22 12.48
CA LEU A 131 6.36 -4.16 12.51
C LEU A 131 7.41 -3.77 13.56
N THR A 132 7.60 -2.46 13.80
CA THR A 132 8.47 -1.98 14.88
C THR A 132 7.90 -2.34 16.25
N GLU A 133 6.61 -2.08 16.49
CA GLU A 133 5.98 -2.42 17.77
C GLU A 133 5.97 -3.95 18.01
N GLU A 134 5.70 -4.76 16.98
CA GLU A 134 5.78 -6.21 17.09
C GLU A 134 7.20 -6.72 17.41
N ALA A 135 8.21 -6.16 16.75
CA ALA A 135 9.60 -6.53 17.02
C ALA A 135 10.03 -6.18 18.46
N VAL A 136 9.70 -4.98 18.92
CA VAL A 136 9.98 -4.54 20.29
C VAL A 136 9.29 -5.44 21.31
N ALA A 137 7.99 -5.72 21.11
CA ALA A 137 7.22 -6.60 21.99
C ALA A 137 7.83 -8.02 22.04
N GLU A 138 8.27 -8.54 20.90
CA GLU A 138 8.87 -9.87 20.82
C GLU A 138 10.27 -9.90 21.48
N PHE A 139 11.11 -8.86 21.33
CA PHE A 139 12.37 -8.76 22.07
C PHE A 139 12.14 -8.78 23.59
N VAL A 140 11.17 -8.02 24.08
CA VAL A 140 10.81 -8.02 25.52
C VAL A 140 10.32 -9.40 25.95
N ARG A 141 9.50 -10.06 25.14
CA ARG A 141 8.99 -11.42 25.41
C ARG A 141 10.14 -12.43 25.49
N GLN A 142 11.09 -12.38 24.57
CA GLN A 142 12.24 -13.28 24.53
C GLN A 142 13.18 -13.06 25.71
N ALA A 143 13.48 -11.82 26.07
CA ALA A 143 14.27 -11.53 27.27
C ALA A 143 13.64 -12.16 28.53
N GLY A 144 12.32 -12.02 28.70
CA GLY A 144 11.60 -12.66 29.80
C GLY A 144 11.60 -14.20 29.78
N ILE A 145 11.60 -14.83 28.60
CA ILE A 145 11.71 -16.29 28.45
C ILE A 145 13.10 -16.78 28.83
N LEU A 146 14.13 -16.06 28.41
CA LEU A 146 15.54 -16.41 28.61
C LEU A 146 16.05 -15.99 30.01
N GLY A 147 15.25 -15.31 30.82
CA GLY A 147 15.63 -14.84 32.15
C GLY A 147 16.59 -13.65 32.14
N GLU A 148 16.68 -12.92 31.04
CA GLU A 148 17.58 -11.81 30.82
C GLU A 148 16.96 -10.45 31.18
N SER A 149 17.80 -9.47 31.46
CA SER A 149 17.37 -8.11 31.72
C SER A 149 16.85 -7.45 30.45
N VAL A 150 15.67 -6.83 30.53
CA VAL A 150 15.07 -6.07 29.43
C VAL A 150 15.93 -4.83 29.16
N LEU A 151 16.36 -4.66 27.92
CA LEU A 151 17.06 -3.46 27.45
C LEU A 151 16.09 -2.27 27.32
N SER A 152 16.66 -1.08 27.11
CA SER A 152 15.82 0.10 26.87
C SER A 152 15.00 -0.06 25.58
N GLU A 153 13.82 0.53 25.58
CA GLU A 153 12.95 0.53 24.39
C GLU A 153 13.65 1.12 23.15
N GLU A 154 14.45 2.17 23.35
CA GLU A 154 15.25 2.78 22.29
C GLU A 154 16.23 1.79 21.65
N THR A 155 16.89 0.97 22.44
CA THR A 155 17.80 -0.08 21.96
C THR A 155 17.05 -1.13 21.13
N TYR A 156 15.90 -1.58 21.62
CA TYR A 156 15.07 -2.53 20.85
C TYR A 156 14.51 -1.92 19.56
N ARG A 157 14.16 -0.63 19.54
CA ARG A 157 13.75 0.07 18.32
C ARG A 157 14.88 0.16 17.29
N LEU A 158 16.13 0.33 17.71
CA LEU A 158 17.28 0.29 16.80
C LEU A 158 17.47 -1.11 16.20
N PHE A 159 17.34 -2.17 16.98
CA PHE A 159 17.40 -3.55 16.48
C PHE A 159 16.23 -3.85 15.54
N ALA A 160 15.01 -3.47 15.92
CA ALA A 160 13.82 -3.62 15.08
C ALA A 160 14.01 -2.94 13.73
N LYS A 161 14.53 -1.71 13.71
CA LYS A 161 14.81 -0.97 12.46
C LYS A 161 15.76 -1.76 11.55
N ALA A 162 16.86 -2.27 12.08
CA ALA A 162 17.81 -3.06 11.29
C ALA A 162 17.18 -4.32 10.70
N ILE A 163 16.32 -5.01 11.44
CA ILE A 163 15.58 -6.19 10.95
C ILE A 163 14.56 -5.80 9.85
N ILE A 164 13.80 -4.73 10.06
CA ILE A 164 12.75 -4.26 9.14
C ILE A 164 13.36 -3.78 7.82
N GLU A 165 14.46 -3.05 7.87
CA GLU A 165 15.18 -2.56 6.70
C GLU A 165 16.01 -3.66 6.02
N GLY A 166 16.18 -4.79 6.67
CA GLY A 166 16.88 -5.96 6.13
C GLY A 166 16.17 -6.53 4.91
N SER A 167 16.96 -6.99 3.94
CA SER A 167 16.43 -7.67 2.76
C SER A 167 16.08 -9.12 3.07
N PHE A 168 14.98 -9.59 2.51
CA PHE A 168 14.59 -11.00 2.47
C PHE A 168 14.42 -11.43 1.02
N HIS A 169 15.18 -12.44 0.58
CA HIS A 169 15.29 -12.81 -0.83
C HIS A 169 15.67 -11.61 -1.73
N ASN A 170 16.70 -10.85 -1.31
CA ASN A 170 17.28 -9.70 -2.00
C ASN A 170 16.34 -8.48 -2.16
N THR A 171 15.21 -8.44 -1.49
CA THR A 171 14.27 -7.30 -1.52
C THR A 171 13.76 -6.96 -0.13
N THR A 172 13.59 -5.67 0.15
CA THR A 172 12.94 -5.21 1.39
C THR A 172 11.42 -5.28 1.26
N PHE A 173 10.69 -5.23 2.39
CA PHE A 173 9.23 -5.16 2.34
C PHE A 173 8.74 -3.91 1.60
N SER A 174 9.44 -2.78 1.78
CA SER A 174 9.13 -1.52 1.09
C SER A 174 9.24 -1.69 -0.43
N GLN A 175 10.34 -2.25 -0.93
CA GLN A 175 10.51 -2.53 -2.36
C GLN A 175 9.39 -3.42 -2.91
N ARG A 176 8.96 -4.44 -2.16
CA ARG A 176 7.84 -5.30 -2.55
C ARG A 176 6.51 -4.54 -2.58
N LEU A 177 6.28 -3.67 -1.61
CA LEU A 177 5.06 -2.85 -1.56
C LEU A 177 4.98 -1.90 -2.77
N TRP A 178 6.08 -1.23 -3.10
CA TRP A 178 6.14 -0.35 -4.28
C TRP A 178 6.05 -1.09 -5.60
N ALA A 179 6.70 -2.26 -5.72
CA ALA A 179 6.55 -3.11 -6.92
C ALA A 179 5.10 -3.56 -7.14
N ASN A 180 4.37 -3.88 -6.08
CA ASN A 180 2.94 -4.20 -6.17
C ASN A 180 2.11 -3.01 -6.65
N GLN A 181 2.44 -1.79 -6.20
CA GLN A 181 1.81 -0.58 -6.73
C GLN A 181 2.08 -0.40 -8.22
N ASP A 182 3.31 -0.60 -8.68
CA ASP A 182 3.67 -0.44 -10.09
C ASP A 182 2.88 -1.41 -10.98
N VAL A 183 2.71 -2.67 -10.55
CA VAL A 183 1.88 -3.66 -11.23
C VAL A 183 0.42 -3.21 -11.27
N LEU A 184 -0.12 -2.73 -10.15
CA LEU A 184 -1.48 -2.20 -10.08
C LEU A 184 -1.64 -1.00 -11.02
N LYS A 185 -0.73 -0.04 -10.98
CA LYS A 185 -0.73 1.15 -11.83
C LYS A 185 -0.73 0.80 -13.30
N ALA A 186 0.17 -0.10 -13.72
CA ALA A 186 0.24 -0.57 -15.10
C ALA A 186 -1.07 -1.23 -15.56
N SER A 187 -1.69 -2.04 -14.69
CA SER A 187 -2.97 -2.70 -14.97
C SER A 187 -4.12 -1.69 -15.11
N ILE A 188 -4.18 -0.70 -14.23
CA ILE A 188 -5.16 0.39 -14.29
C ILE A 188 -4.96 1.20 -15.58
N ASP A 189 -3.73 1.59 -15.92
CA ASP A 189 -3.44 2.38 -17.12
C ASP A 189 -3.84 1.66 -18.40
N ARG A 190 -3.59 0.36 -18.47
CA ARG A 190 -4.04 -0.48 -19.58
C ARG A 190 -5.57 -0.48 -19.69
N LEU A 191 -6.25 -0.71 -18.58
CA LEU A 191 -7.70 -0.83 -18.55
C LEU A 191 -8.37 0.51 -18.88
N LEU A 192 -7.85 1.64 -18.40
CA LEU A 192 -8.29 2.98 -18.76
C LEU A 192 -8.12 3.24 -20.25
N THR A 193 -6.94 2.90 -20.80
CA THR A 193 -6.67 3.10 -22.22
C THR A 193 -7.66 2.30 -23.09
N VAL A 194 -7.76 0.99 -22.84
CA VAL A 194 -8.66 0.11 -23.60
C VAL A 194 -10.12 0.48 -23.40
N GLY A 195 -10.54 0.79 -22.17
CA GLY A 195 -11.91 1.13 -21.84
C GLY A 195 -12.36 2.44 -22.47
N LEU A 196 -11.51 3.47 -22.46
CA LEU A 196 -11.81 4.76 -23.09
C LEU A 196 -11.82 4.67 -24.60
N VAL A 197 -10.88 3.93 -25.21
CA VAL A 197 -10.87 3.67 -26.66
C VAL A 197 -12.14 2.92 -27.10
N ALA A 198 -12.58 1.96 -26.30
CA ALA A 198 -13.82 1.20 -26.55
C ALA A 198 -15.11 1.99 -26.23
N GLY A 199 -15.00 3.22 -25.73
CA GLY A 199 -16.17 4.03 -25.35
C GLY A 199 -17.00 3.41 -24.23
N LYS A 200 -16.38 2.70 -23.27
CA LYS A 200 -17.09 2.07 -22.15
C LYS A 200 -17.74 3.13 -21.27
N HIS A 201 -18.92 2.80 -20.74
CA HIS A 201 -19.59 3.62 -19.73
C HIS A 201 -18.72 3.70 -18.46
N PRO A 202 -18.64 4.87 -17.76
CA PRO A 202 -17.82 5.04 -16.57
C PRO A 202 -18.08 3.99 -15.49
N ASP A 203 -19.34 3.59 -15.25
CA ASP A 203 -19.69 2.58 -14.24
C ASP A 203 -19.15 1.19 -14.59
N ILE A 204 -19.10 0.84 -15.88
CA ILE A 204 -18.51 -0.43 -16.32
C ILE A 204 -17.01 -0.39 -16.09
N LEU A 205 -16.37 0.70 -16.50
CA LEU A 205 -14.92 0.89 -16.31
C LEU A 205 -14.56 0.88 -14.83
N ALA A 206 -15.31 1.60 -14.01
CA ALA A 206 -15.15 1.61 -12.57
C ALA A 206 -15.27 0.19 -11.97
N ARG A 207 -16.28 -0.57 -12.35
CA ARG A 207 -16.46 -1.95 -11.86
C ARG A 207 -15.34 -2.90 -12.27
N GLU A 208 -14.79 -2.74 -13.48
CA GLU A 208 -13.66 -3.53 -13.94
C GLU A 208 -12.37 -3.18 -13.16
N LEU A 209 -12.13 -1.88 -12.92
CA LEU A 209 -10.99 -1.41 -12.12
C LEU A 209 -11.09 -1.88 -10.66
N ARG A 210 -12.29 -1.93 -10.09
CA ARG A 210 -12.50 -2.42 -8.72
C ARG A 210 -11.92 -3.81 -8.50
N LYS A 211 -12.05 -4.69 -9.48
CA LYS A 211 -11.52 -6.06 -9.41
C LYS A 211 -9.99 -6.14 -9.33
N LEU A 212 -9.29 -5.06 -9.69
CA LEU A 212 -7.84 -4.96 -9.54
C LEU A 212 -7.44 -4.46 -8.15
N VAL A 213 -8.26 -3.62 -7.55
CA VAL A 213 -7.93 -2.87 -6.33
C VAL A 213 -8.39 -3.61 -5.08
N VAL A 214 -9.66 -4.05 -5.03
CA VAL A 214 -10.31 -4.54 -3.80
C VAL A 214 -10.80 -5.96 -3.99
N ILE A 215 -10.58 -6.79 -2.97
CA ILE A 215 -11.13 -8.14 -2.93
C ILE A 215 -12.62 -8.09 -2.60
N ASP A 216 -13.44 -8.63 -3.49
CA ASP A 216 -14.90 -8.76 -3.29
C ASP A 216 -15.32 -10.20 -2.89
N SER A 217 -14.42 -11.18 -3.04
CA SER A 217 -14.70 -12.58 -2.73
C SER A 217 -13.41 -13.37 -2.54
N LEU A 218 -13.52 -14.58 -2.00
CA LEU A 218 -12.42 -15.55 -1.81
C LEU A 218 -11.69 -15.92 -3.13
N ARG A 219 -12.19 -15.54 -4.28
CA ARG A 219 -11.57 -15.77 -5.60
C ARG A 219 -10.64 -14.66 -6.07
N GLY A 220 -10.60 -13.52 -5.38
CA GLY A 220 -9.81 -12.34 -5.79
C GLY A 220 -8.36 -12.36 -5.34
N LYS A 221 -7.64 -13.48 -5.51
CA LYS A 221 -6.26 -13.67 -5.01
C LYS A 221 -5.19 -12.78 -5.66
N GLU A 222 -5.53 -11.99 -6.66
CA GLU A 222 -4.59 -11.13 -7.39
C GLU A 222 -4.87 -9.63 -7.19
N THR A 223 -5.78 -9.27 -6.29
CA THR A 223 -6.07 -7.87 -6.01
C THR A 223 -4.95 -7.23 -5.19
N ALA A 224 -4.74 -5.93 -5.39
CA ALA A 224 -3.73 -5.18 -4.65
C ALA A 224 -3.95 -5.24 -3.13
N ASP A 225 -5.19 -5.16 -2.69
CA ASP A 225 -5.61 -5.36 -1.29
C ASP A 225 -5.14 -6.72 -0.74
N TYR A 226 -5.42 -7.80 -1.44
CA TYR A 226 -5.00 -9.14 -0.99
C TYR A 226 -3.48 -9.29 -0.93
N VAL A 227 -2.77 -8.79 -1.95
CA VAL A 227 -1.30 -8.85 -2.00
C VAL A 227 -0.67 -8.07 -0.85
N ALA A 228 -1.20 -6.88 -0.54
CA ALA A 228 -0.71 -6.06 0.58
C ALA A 228 -0.96 -6.73 1.94
N ARG A 229 -2.14 -7.36 2.14
CA ARG A 229 -2.44 -8.11 3.37
C ARG A 229 -1.50 -9.30 3.56
N ARG A 230 -1.29 -10.07 2.51
CA ARG A 230 -0.32 -11.18 2.55
C ARG A 230 1.09 -10.71 2.85
N LEU A 231 1.51 -9.60 2.26
CA LEU A 231 2.83 -9.02 2.53
C LEU A 231 2.96 -8.67 4.02
N MET A 232 1.98 -8.00 4.60
CA MET A 232 1.99 -7.63 6.02
C MET A 232 2.12 -8.85 6.94
N ILE A 233 1.31 -9.89 6.73
CA ILE A 233 1.34 -11.12 7.53
C ILE A 233 2.70 -11.83 7.39
N SER A 234 3.22 -11.93 6.17
CA SER A 234 4.50 -12.58 5.91
C SER A 234 5.67 -11.82 6.56
N GLU A 235 5.65 -10.51 6.53
CA GLU A 235 6.68 -9.69 7.16
C GLU A 235 6.59 -9.74 8.69
N SER A 236 5.39 -9.73 9.27
CA SER A 236 5.19 -9.93 10.71
C SER A 236 5.81 -11.27 11.17
N ALA A 237 5.51 -12.36 10.49
CA ALA A 237 6.07 -13.68 10.80
C ALA A 237 7.61 -13.71 10.64
N ARG A 238 8.14 -13.11 9.57
CA ARG A 238 9.59 -13.01 9.34
C ARG A 238 10.29 -12.27 10.48
N ILE A 239 9.74 -11.11 10.87
CA ILE A 239 10.35 -10.27 11.92
C ILE A 239 10.34 -11.00 13.26
N GLN A 240 9.25 -11.66 13.62
CA GLN A 240 9.19 -12.46 14.84
C GLN A 240 10.26 -13.56 14.84
N SER A 241 10.41 -14.30 13.75
CA SER A 241 11.43 -15.35 13.61
C SER A 241 12.84 -14.76 13.72
N GLU A 242 13.12 -13.62 13.12
CA GLU A 242 14.44 -12.99 13.18
C GLU A 242 14.76 -12.43 14.57
N VAL A 243 13.78 -11.85 15.26
CA VAL A 243 13.92 -11.41 16.65
C VAL A 243 14.23 -12.58 17.57
N GLN A 244 13.51 -13.71 17.42
CA GLN A 244 13.75 -14.93 18.19
C GLN A 244 15.18 -15.43 17.96
N LYS A 245 15.59 -15.54 16.70
CA LYS A 245 16.95 -15.98 16.34
C LYS A 245 18.01 -15.07 16.97
N GLN A 246 17.91 -13.75 16.82
CA GLN A 246 18.86 -12.80 17.40
C GLN A 246 18.88 -12.84 18.93
N SER A 247 17.73 -13.08 19.57
CA SER A 247 17.67 -13.23 21.01
C SER A 247 18.39 -14.49 21.48
N TYR A 248 18.24 -15.62 20.78
CA TYR A 248 18.97 -16.85 21.09
C TYR A 248 20.47 -16.72 20.83
N GLU A 249 20.88 -16.09 19.73
CA GLU A 249 22.32 -15.85 19.43
C GLU A 249 22.99 -14.94 20.46
N LYS A 250 22.24 -14.03 21.06
CA LYS A 250 22.76 -13.10 22.05
C LYS A 250 22.78 -13.65 23.46
N TYR A 251 21.83 -14.47 23.86
CA TYR A 251 21.59 -14.89 25.25
C TYR A 251 21.64 -16.44 25.44
N GLY A 252 21.71 -17.21 24.41
CA GLY A 252 21.82 -18.69 24.42
C GLY A 252 23.21 -19.14 24.19
#